data_5b458bd5656672395dae9b9433b6b63c
#
_entry.id   5b458bd5656672395dae9b9433b6b63c
#
_cell.length_a   1.000
_cell.length_b   1.000
_cell.length_c   1.000
_cell.angle_alpha   90.00
_cell.angle_beta   90.00
_cell.angle_gamma   90.00
#
_symmetry.space_group_name_H-M   'P 1'
#
loop_
_entity.id
_entity.type
_entity.pdbx_description
1 polymer ?
#
loop_
_entity_poly.entity_id
_entity_poly.type
_entity_poly.pdbx_seq_one_letter_code
_entity_poly.pdbx_strand_id
1 'polypeptide(L)'
;MSVLTPFTILVLIALFLLLKTFVVVPMREAVVVQRLGKFRAVLQPGLHFLIPFFDQIAYRHETREQVIDIPSQGCITRDNIQVEVDGLVYLQVLDPQSASYGIEDYRRAGINLAQTTMRSEIGKLTLGESFYEREALNETIVEEIDKASDPWGIKVLRYELRNITPSTNVVHTLERQMEAEREKRAEITRASAQKEATINSSEGERQEAINLSEGDKQRRINVAKGQAEAISIIADATAEGTRLIAAALQSEGGSEALKMQLVEEYIDTISDIMISADVSVVPLELAKIRGFFEGLSTVADGVPAQQEGHS
;
A
#
# COMPACT_ATOMS: atom_id res chain seq x y z
N MET A 1 -19.27 4.98 98.16
CA MET A 1 -19.28 5.39 96.68
C MET A 1 -17.94 5.87 96.16
N SER A 2 -16.89 6.06 96.94
CA SER A 2 -15.59 6.65 96.50
C SER A 2 -14.57 5.67 95.86
N VAL A 3 -14.77 4.37 95.96
CA VAL A 3 -13.85 3.40 95.42
C VAL A 3 -14.33 2.84 94.04
N LEU A 4 -15.62 2.92 93.77
CA LEU A 4 -16.24 2.44 92.53
C LEU A 4 -15.83 3.31 91.31
N THR A 5 -15.71 4.66 91.53
CA THR A 5 -15.37 5.60 90.48
C THR A 5 -13.96 5.45 89.91
N PRO A 6 -12.88 5.27 90.75
CA PRO A 6 -11.53 5.03 90.17
C PRO A 6 -11.42 3.67 89.47
N PHE A 7 -12.17 2.66 89.98
CA PHE A 7 -12.17 1.33 89.37
C PHE A 7 -12.83 1.34 87.92
N THR A 8 -13.95 2.01 87.79
CA THR A 8 -14.62 2.18 86.50
C THR A 8 -13.75 2.93 85.48
N ILE A 9 -13.04 3.97 85.88
CA ILE A 9 -12.10 4.72 85.07
C ILE A 9 -10.94 3.81 84.62
N LEU A 10 -10.38 3.00 85.52
CA LEU A 10 -9.29 2.08 85.20
C LEU A 10 -9.74 1.01 84.27
N VAL A 11 -10.93 0.46 84.35
CA VAL A 11 -11.52 -0.49 83.43
C VAL A 11 -11.73 0.14 82.04
N LEU A 12 -12.23 1.37 81.93
CA LEU A 12 -12.39 2.10 80.68
C LEU A 12 -11.04 2.37 80.03
N ILE A 13 -10.02 2.76 80.78
CA ILE A 13 -8.68 2.97 80.30
C ILE A 13 -8.10 1.63 79.73
N ALA A 14 -8.23 0.53 80.50
CA ALA A 14 -7.79 -0.79 80.06
C ALA A 14 -8.52 -1.24 78.81
N LEU A 15 -9.82 -1.04 78.70
CA LEU A 15 -10.61 -1.36 77.51
C LEU A 15 -10.18 -0.49 76.31
N PHE A 16 -9.96 0.80 76.53
CA PHE A 16 -9.47 1.72 75.48
C PHE A 16 -8.08 1.32 74.98
N LEU A 17 -7.18 0.94 75.87
CA LEU A 17 -5.84 0.42 75.51
C LEU A 17 -5.96 -0.88 74.72
N LEU A 18 -6.84 -1.77 75.13
CA LEU A 18 -7.10 -3.04 74.49
C LEU A 18 -7.62 -2.87 73.05
N LEU A 19 -8.53 -1.91 72.86
CA LEU A 19 -9.05 -1.56 71.53
C LEU A 19 -7.98 -0.94 70.62
N LYS A 20 -7.07 -0.13 71.19
CA LYS A 20 -5.94 0.45 70.40
C LYS A 20 -4.81 -0.53 70.10
N THR A 21 -4.82 -1.70 70.70
CA THR A 21 -3.81 -2.74 70.52
C THR A 21 -4.01 -3.49 69.21
N PHE A 22 -5.25 -3.59 68.74
CA PHE A 22 -5.56 -4.31 67.51
C PHE A 22 -5.55 -3.38 66.31
N VAL A 23 -4.77 -3.70 65.28
CA VAL A 23 -4.71 -2.99 64.02
C VAL A 23 -5.02 -3.95 62.88
N VAL A 24 -6.02 -3.61 62.10
CA VAL A 24 -6.38 -4.33 60.87
C VAL A 24 -5.73 -3.64 59.66
N VAL A 25 -4.89 -4.37 58.95
CA VAL A 25 -4.25 -3.89 57.72
C VAL A 25 -5.02 -4.45 56.53
N PRO A 26 -5.58 -3.57 55.65
CA PRO A 26 -6.26 -4.00 54.44
C PRO A 26 -5.33 -4.74 53.50
N MET A 27 -5.88 -5.59 52.64
CA MET A 27 -5.11 -6.43 51.69
C MET A 27 -4.28 -5.64 50.66
N ARG A 28 -4.58 -4.36 50.49
CA ARG A 28 -3.91 -3.45 49.54
C ARG A 28 -2.83 -2.56 50.16
N GLU A 29 -2.62 -2.66 51.45
CA GLU A 29 -1.71 -1.77 52.21
C GLU A 29 -0.62 -2.61 52.89
N ALA A 30 0.54 -1.99 53.02
CA ALA A 30 1.59 -2.45 53.92
C ALA A 30 1.91 -1.33 54.92
N VAL A 31 1.98 -1.65 56.20
CA VAL A 31 2.15 -0.69 57.25
C VAL A 31 3.53 -0.87 57.91
N VAL A 32 4.31 0.19 57.91
CA VAL A 32 5.63 0.22 58.55
C VAL A 32 5.48 0.69 60.01
N VAL A 33 5.95 -0.16 60.91
CA VAL A 33 5.87 0.08 62.37
C VAL A 33 7.24 0.39 62.94
N GLN A 34 7.30 1.45 63.73
CA GLN A 34 8.46 1.84 64.53
C GLN A 34 8.19 1.54 66.02
N ARG A 35 9.24 1.10 66.71
CA ARG A 35 9.25 1.02 68.15
C ARG A 35 10.29 1.97 68.72
N LEU A 36 9.82 2.98 69.49
CA LEU A 36 10.71 4.00 70.05
C LEU A 36 11.66 4.62 69.02
N GLY A 37 11.11 4.93 67.82
CA GLY A 37 11.87 5.55 66.71
C GLY A 37 12.75 4.61 65.88
N LYS A 38 12.84 3.30 66.26
CA LYS A 38 13.53 2.31 65.46
C LYS A 38 12.57 1.47 64.65
N PHE A 39 12.97 1.14 63.38
CA PHE A 39 12.23 0.18 62.57
C PHE A 39 12.03 -1.13 63.32
N ARG A 40 10.81 -1.64 63.34
CA ARG A 40 10.46 -2.92 63.95
C ARG A 40 10.10 -3.98 62.94
N ALA A 41 9.10 -3.71 62.15
CA ALA A 41 8.59 -4.64 61.14
C ALA A 41 7.64 -3.95 60.14
N VAL A 42 7.49 -4.61 58.98
CA VAL A 42 6.42 -4.30 58.02
C VAL A 42 5.24 -5.24 58.30
N LEU A 43 4.08 -4.67 58.58
CA LEU A 43 2.85 -5.43 58.76
C LEU A 43 2.21 -5.69 57.43
N GLN A 44 2.05 -6.98 57.09
CA GLN A 44 1.30 -7.44 55.94
C GLN A 44 -0.21 -7.37 56.17
N PRO A 45 -1.07 -7.51 55.16
CA PRO A 45 -2.51 -7.56 55.33
C PRO A 45 -2.93 -8.60 56.37
N GLY A 46 -3.82 -8.20 57.26
CA GLY A 46 -4.36 -9.04 58.33
C GLY A 46 -4.55 -8.30 59.64
N LEU A 47 -4.81 -9.08 60.70
CA LEU A 47 -4.96 -8.59 62.07
C LEU A 47 -3.59 -8.67 62.78
N HIS A 48 -3.14 -7.53 63.31
CA HIS A 48 -1.87 -7.42 64.03
C HIS A 48 -2.05 -6.84 65.41
N PHE A 49 -1.16 -7.25 66.28
CA PHE A 49 -1.13 -6.83 67.68
C PHE A 49 0.03 -5.84 67.91
N LEU A 50 -0.29 -4.60 68.21
CA LEU A 50 0.67 -3.54 68.49
C LEU A 50 0.62 -3.16 69.98
N ILE A 51 1.78 -2.90 70.61
CA ILE A 51 1.85 -2.44 71.96
C ILE A 51 1.63 -0.94 71.97
N PRO A 52 0.48 -0.47 72.51
CA PRO A 52 0.20 0.98 72.59
C PRO A 52 1.30 1.68 73.39
N PHE A 53 1.62 2.92 73.02
CA PHE A 53 2.71 3.78 73.51
C PHE A 53 4.11 3.43 72.99
N PHE A 54 4.45 2.16 72.75
CA PHE A 54 5.77 1.76 72.28
C PHE A 54 5.82 1.59 70.77
N ASP A 55 4.78 1.02 70.17
CA ASP A 55 4.66 0.78 68.71
C ASP A 55 3.86 1.89 68.08
N GLN A 56 4.42 2.54 67.07
CA GLN A 56 3.79 3.60 66.29
C GLN A 56 3.79 3.22 64.81
N ILE A 57 2.66 3.42 64.17
CA ILE A 57 2.57 3.34 62.70
C ILE A 57 3.26 4.59 62.11
N ALA A 58 4.39 4.37 61.45
CA ALA A 58 5.17 5.46 60.87
C ALA A 58 4.70 5.78 59.44
N TYR A 59 4.54 4.74 58.62
CA TYR A 59 4.14 4.92 57.22
C TYR A 59 3.13 3.87 56.79
N ARG A 60 2.32 4.24 55.80
CA ARG A 60 1.38 3.35 55.10
C ARG A 60 1.63 3.44 53.62
N HIS A 61 1.90 2.32 52.99
CA HIS A 61 2.15 2.24 51.55
C HIS A 61 1.07 1.38 50.91
N GLU A 62 0.55 1.85 49.78
CA GLU A 62 -0.29 1.04 48.90
C GLU A 62 0.60 0.10 48.07
N THR A 63 0.31 -1.20 48.09
CA THR A 63 1.09 -2.24 47.41
C THR A 63 0.56 -2.56 46.02
N ARG A 64 -0.53 -1.94 45.61
CA ARG A 64 -1.06 -2.05 44.25
C ARG A 64 -0.26 -1.17 43.29
N GLU A 65 -0.42 -1.45 42.00
CA GLU A 65 0.07 -0.58 40.94
C GLU A 65 -0.55 0.82 41.09
N GLN A 66 0.30 1.82 41.06
CA GLN A 66 -0.09 3.25 41.16
C GLN A 66 0.31 3.93 39.86
N VAL A 67 -0.59 4.75 39.33
CA VAL A 67 -0.33 5.60 38.19
C VAL A 67 0.04 6.99 38.66
N ILE A 68 1.20 7.48 38.22
CA ILE A 68 1.67 8.83 38.53
C ILE A 68 1.75 9.62 37.25
N ASP A 69 1.09 10.76 37.24
CA ASP A 69 1.13 11.71 36.11
C ASP A 69 2.46 12.49 36.12
N ILE A 70 3.19 12.45 35.02
CA ILE A 70 4.42 13.21 34.82
C ILE A 70 4.04 14.52 34.13
N PRO A 71 4.19 15.67 34.79
CA PRO A 71 3.84 16.97 34.22
C PRO A 71 4.69 17.27 33.00
N SER A 72 4.11 18.04 32.07
CA SER A 72 4.75 18.44 30.82
C SER A 72 6.13 19.07 31.08
N GLN A 73 7.11 18.60 30.31
CA GLN A 73 8.50 19.02 30.42
C GLN A 73 9.03 19.42 29.04
N GLY A 74 9.65 20.61 28.98
CA GLY A 74 10.37 21.05 27.77
C GLY A 74 11.64 20.23 27.53
N CYS A 75 11.76 19.66 26.36
CA CYS A 75 12.90 18.88 25.87
C CYS A 75 13.38 19.44 24.53
N ILE A 76 14.64 19.14 24.17
CA ILE A 76 15.19 19.48 22.87
C ILE A 76 15.65 18.16 22.22
N THR A 77 15.12 17.86 21.04
CA THR A 77 15.47 16.68 20.26
C THR A 77 16.84 16.80 19.62
N ARG A 78 17.39 15.70 19.08
CA ARG A 78 18.70 15.67 18.39
C ARG A 78 18.77 16.62 17.19
N ASP A 79 17.65 16.85 16.51
CA ASP A 79 17.50 17.78 15.39
C ASP A 79 17.23 19.23 15.84
N ASN A 80 17.49 19.52 17.13
CA ASN A 80 17.39 20.85 17.75
C ASN A 80 15.97 21.45 17.74
N ILE A 81 14.95 20.59 17.79
CA ILE A 81 13.54 20.98 17.88
C ILE A 81 13.12 20.99 19.35
N GLN A 82 12.54 22.10 19.80
CA GLN A 82 11.95 22.19 21.13
C GLN A 82 10.57 21.54 21.13
N VAL A 83 10.38 20.60 22.07
CA VAL A 83 9.12 19.85 22.26
C VAL A 83 8.72 19.89 23.73
N GLU A 84 7.42 19.91 23.98
CA GLU A 84 6.84 19.66 25.30
C GLU A 84 6.35 18.23 25.34
N VAL A 85 6.77 17.49 26.37
CA VAL A 85 6.49 16.08 26.50
C VAL A 85 5.92 15.79 27.89
N ASP A 86 4.85 15.03 27.94
CA ASP A 86 4.21 14.52 29.15
C ASP A 86 3.99 13.01 29.07
N GLY A 87 3.85 12.37 30.22
CA GLY A 87 3.69 10.92 30.28
C GLY A 87 3.09 10.43 31.58
N LEU A 88 2.97 9.11 31.65
CA LEU A 88 2.47 8.38 32.81
C LEU A 88 3.51 7.32 33.21
N VAL A 89 3.78 7.21 34.50
CA VAL A 89 4.58 6.13 35.05
C VAL A 89 3.70 5.22 35.91
N TYR A 90 3.84 3.93 35.72
CA TYR A 90 3.18 2.90 36.49
C TYR A 90 4.21 2.25 37.41
N LEU A 91 4.01 2.38 38.70
CA LEU A 91 4.93 1.87 39.69
C LEU A 91 4.20 1.09 40.79
N GLN A 92 4.94 0.23 41.45
CA GLN A 92 4.46 -0.58 42.56
C GLN A 92 5.49 -0.59 43.69
N VAL A 93 5.06 -0.44 44.92
CA VAL A 93 5.94 -0.58 46.10
C VAL A 93 6.10 -2.07 46.41
N LEU A 94 7.33 -2.59 46.22
CA LEU A 94 7.69 -3.98 46.56
C LEU A 94 8.23 -4.10 47.97
N ASP A 95 9.11 -3.17 48.38
CA ASP A 95 9.64 -3.13 49.74
C ASP A 95 9.22 -1.83 50.48
N PRO A 96 8.18 -1.90 51.31
CA PRO A 96 7.71 -0.74 52.08
C PRO A 96 8.77 -0.19 53.06
N GLN A 97 9.73 -0.98 53.51
CA GLN A 97 10.81 -0.52 54.39
C GLN A 97 11.74 0.45 53.61
N SER A 98 12.24 0.02 52.46
CA SER A 98 13.10 0.86 51.63
C SER A 98 12.36 2.07 51.09
N ALA A 99 11.06 1.95 50.75
CA ALA A 99 10.22 3.07 50.33
C ALA A 99 9.99 4.12 51.46
N SER A 100 10.11 3.72 52.72
CA SER A 100 9.90 4.64 53.85
C SER A 100 11.18 5.31 54.36
N TYR A 101 12.31 4.63 54.22
CA TYR A 101 13.57 5.08 54.81
C TYR A 101 14.69 5.32 53.79
N GLY A 102 14.57 4.78 52.60
CA GLY A 102 15.53 4.98 51.54
C GLY A 102 15.40 6.34 50.83
N ILE A 103 14.21 6.92 50.85
CA ILE A 103 13.94 8.21 50.22
C ILE A 103 12.82 8.91 50.98
N GLU A 104 12.80 10.24 50.95
CA GLU A 104 11.80 11.07 51.65
C GLU A 104 10.41 10.91 51.03
N ASP A 105 10.32 11.05 49.68
CA ASP A 105 9.09 10.91 48.92
C ASP A 105 9.40 10.23 47.57
N TYR A 106 9.12 8.95 47.51
CA TYR A 106 9.38 8.13 46.32
C TYR A 106 8.54 8.57 45.12
N ARG A 107 7.34 9.12 45.31
CA ARG A 107 6.50 9.59 44.20
C ARG A 107 7.11 10.81 43.56
N ARG A 108 7.51 11.78 44.36
CA ARG A 108 8.18 12.99 43.89
C ARG A 108 9.52 12.68 43.24
N ALA A 109 10.29 11.78 43.83
CA ALA A 109 11.55 11.35 43.29
C ALA A 109 11.36 10.63 41.96
N GLY A 110 10.37 9.73 41.88
CA GLY A 110 10.00 9.04 40.64
C GLY A 110 9.60 9.99 39.52
N ILE A 111 8.82 11.03 39.81
CA ILE A 111 8.47 12.09 38.85
C ILE A 111 9.73 12.77 38.33
N ASN A 112 10.60 13.24 39.22
CA ASN A 112 11.82 13.96 38.84
C ASN A 112 12.77 13.09 38.04
N LEU A 113 12.92 11.84 38.43
CA LEU A 113 13.74 10.87 37.72
C LEU A 113 13.17 10.60 36.32
N ALA A 114 11.87 10.35 36.22
CA ALA A 114 11.20 10.14 34.93
C ALA A 114 11.36 11.35 34.01
N GLN A 115 11.20 12.58 34.52
CA GLN A 115 11.40 13.80 33.73
C GLN A 115 12.85 13.94 33.23
N THR A 116 13.83 13.59 34.07
CA THR A 116 15.25 13.70 33.70
C THR A 116 15.63 12.65 32.68
N THR A 117 15.20 11.40 32.88
CA THR A 117 15.44 10.29 31.94
C THR A 117 14.76 10.54 30.59
N MET A 118 13.48 10.94 30.63
CA MET A 118 12.72 11.30 29.43
C MET A 118 13.42 12.39 28.62
N ARG A 119 13.91 13.46 29.29
CA ARG A 119 14.65 14.53 28.62
C ARG A 119 15.93 14.01 27.97
N SER A 120 16.65 13.12 28.66
CA SER A 120 17.88 12.53 28.15
C SER A 120 17.62 11.67 26.92
N GLU A 121 16.61 10.81 26.97
CA GLU A 121 16.30 9.87 25.88
C GLU A 121 15.73 10.60 24.65
N ILE A 122 14.83 11.56 24.84
CA ILE A 122 14.32 12.40 23.73
C ILE A 122 15.45 13.21 23.08
N GLY A 123 16.44 13.68 23.86
CA GLY A 123 17.59 14.37 23.33
C GLY A 123 18.50 13.54 22.42
N LYS A 124 18.41 12.21 22.47
CA LYS A 124 19.16 11.29 21.60
C LYS A 124 18.45 11.03 20.25
N LEU A 125 17.16 11.30 20.16
CA LEU A 125 16.30 11.00 19.00
C LEU A 125 15.92 12.26 18.23
N THR A 126 15.66 12.11 16.94
CA THR A 126 15.01 13.15 16.14
C THR A 126 13.51 13.18 16.46
N LEU A 127 12.83 14.28 16.10
CA LEU A 127 11.39 14.38 16.28
C LEU A 127 10.65 13.23 15.57
N GLY A 128 11.04 12.88 14.36
CA GLY A 128 10.44 11.77 13.61
C GLY A 128 10.62 10.43 14.32
N GLU A 129 11.85 10.09 14.73
CA GLU A 129 12.14 8.87 15.49
C GLU A 129 11.33 8.79 16.77
N SER A 130 11.19 9.89 17.52
CA SER A 130 10.40 9.96 18.75
C SER A 130 8.92 9.60 18.57
N PHE A 131 8.37 9.80 17.36
CA PHE A 131 7.00 9.38 17.03
C PHE A 131 6.90 7.92 16.59
N TYR A 132 7.89 7.41 15.87
CA TYR A 132 7.87 6.04 15.33
C TYR A 132 8.38 5.00 16.31
N GLU A 133 9.33 5.35 17.17
CA GLU A 133 10.00 4.44 18.10
C GLU A 133 9.53 4.63 19.54
N ARG A 134 8.27 5.06 19.75
CA ARG A 134 7.71 5.31 21.08
C ARG A 134 7.82 4.11 22.00
N GLU A 135 7.62 2.90 21.49
CA GLU A 135 7.65 1.66 22.27
C GLU A 135 9.06 1.38 22.80
N ALA A 136 10.07 1.44 21.94
CA ALA A 136 11.48 1.31 22.33
C ALA A 136 11.92 2.40 23.31
N LEU A 137 11.43 3.65 23.09
CA LEU A 137 11.71 4.76 23.99
C LEU A 137 11.09 4.53 25.38
N ASN A 138 9.83 4.08 25.45
CA ASN A 138 9.17 3.75 26.70
C ASN A 138 9.92 2.63 27.46
N GLU A 139 10.36 1.57 26.77
CA GLU A 139 11.14 0.48 27.36
C GLU A 139 12.48 0.98 27.93
N THR A 140 13.21 1.79 27.17
CA THR A 140 14.49 2.36 27.63
C THR A 140 14.30 3.25 28.85
N ILE A 141 13.26 4.08 28.85
CA ILE A 141 12.93 4.95 30.00
C ILE A 141 12.60 4.09 31.24
N VAL A 142 11.80 3.03 31.09
CA VAL A 142 11.47 2.11 32.19
C VAL A 142 12.73 1.49 32.77
N GLU A 143 13.63 0.97 31.92
CA GLU A 143 14.86 0.31 32.35
C GLU A 143 15.76 1.25 33.16
N GLU A 144 15.92 2.48 32.71
CA GLU A 144 16.76 3.48 33.39
C GLU A 144 16.12 3.95 34.71
N ILE A 145 14.78 4.13 34.75
CA ILE A 145 14.09 4.52 35.99
C ILE A 145 14.10 3.36 36.98
N ASP A 146 13.85 2.13 36.53
CA ASP A 146 13.81 0.94 37.38
C ASP A 146 15.17 0.70 38.07
N LYS A 147 16.27 0.78 37.32
CA LYS A 147 17.64 0.69 37.88
C LYS A 147 17.89 1.72 38.99
N ALA A 148 17.42 2.96 38.79
CA ALA A 148 17.64 4.03 39.75
C ALA A 148 16.69 3.97 40.94
N SER A 149 15.50 3.37 40.80
CA SER A 149 14.50 3.24 41.86
C SER A 149 14.60 1.95 42.68
N ASP A 150 15.37 0.98 42.24
CA ASP A 150 15.63 -0.28 42.95
C ASP A 150 16.04 -0.09 44.44
N PRO A 151 16.98 0.83 44.79
CA PRO A 151 17.34 1.09 46.18
C PRO A 151 16.21 1.60 47.05
N TRP A 152 15.17 2.14 46.43
CA TRP A 152 13.98 2.68 47.10
C TRP A 152 12.90 1.60 47.33
N GLY A 153 13.13 0.37 46.88
CA GLY A 153 12.17 -0.72 46.97
C GLY A 153 10.92 -0.56 46.12
N ILE A 154 11.05 0.15 45.02
CA ILE A 154 9.97 0.45 44.07
C ILE A 154 10.28 -0.23 42.75
N LYS A 155 9.27 -0.86 42.16
CA LYS A 155 9.31 -1.42 40.81
C LYS A 155 8.58 -0.51 39.84
N VAL A 156 9.24 -0.11 38.79
CA VAL A 156 8.61 0.55 37.65
C VAL A 156 8.15 -0.52 36.67
N LEU A 157 6.85 -0.60 36.46
CA LEU A 157 6.25 -1.61 35.60
C LEU A 157 6.21 -1.18 34.14
N ARG A 158 5.87 0.10 33.94
CA ARG A 158 5.68 0.64 32.61
C ARG A 158 5.75 2.17 32.62
N TYR A 159 6.19 2.75 31.54
CA TYR A 159 6.15 4.16 31.25
C TYR A 159 5.40 4.38 29.94
N GLU A 160 4.56 5.38 29.84
CA GLU A 160 3.82 5.71 28.63
C GLU A 160 3.96 7.20 28.32
N LEU A 161 4.56 7.50 27.17
CA LEU A 161 4.54 8.84 26.60
C LEU A 161 3.12 9.16 26.11
N ARG A 162 2.51 10.20 26.68
CA ARG A 162 1.16 10.64 26.33
C ARG A 162 1.18 11.55 25.11
N ASN A 163 1.83 12.71 25.22
CA ASN A 163 1.93 13.69 24.14
C ASN A 163 3.37 14.13 23.92
N ILE A 164 3.70 14.39 22.65
CA ILE A 164 4.91 15.08 22.22
C ILE A 164 4.43 16.25 21.38
N THR A 165 4.53 17.46 21.92
CA THR A 165 3.98 18.66 21.29
C THR A 165 5.11 19.60 20.90
N PRO A 166 5.45 19.69 19.60
CA PRO A 166 6.42 20.66 19.09
C PRO A 166 5.86 22.10 19.17
N SER A 167 6.73 23.09 19.16
CA SER A 167 6.29 24.49 19.10
C SER A 167 5.53 24.79 17.80
N THR A 168 4.53 25.68 17.85
CA THR A 168 3.65 25.99 16.71
C THR A 168 4.42 26.41 15.45
N ASN A 169 5.49 27.15 15.60
CA ASN A 169 6.33 27.57 14.45
C ASN A 169 7.01 26.38 13.76
N VAL A 170 7.44 25.39 14.52
CA VAL A 170 8.05 24.18 14.00
C VAL A 170 6.99 23.33 13.28
N VAL A 171 5.79 23.20 13.83
CA VAL A 171 4.68 22.49 13.18
C VAL A 171 4.42 23.06 11.79
N HIS A 172 4.24 24.38 11.67
CA HIS A 172 4.01 25.02 10.37
C HIS A 172 5.18 24.85 9.38
N THR A 173 6.42 24.84 9.88
CA THR A 173 7.58 24.62 9.02
C THR A 173 7.65 23.18 8.51
N LEU A 174 7.37 22.22 9.40
CA LEU A 174 7.32 20.79 9.06
C LEU A 174 6.16 20.49 8.09
N GLU A 175 4.98 21.08 8.31
CA GLU A 175 3.84 20.96 7.40
C GLU A 175 4.22 21.41 5.97
N ARG A 176 4.81 22.59 5.83
CA ARG A 176 5.29 23.09 4.52
C ARG A 176 6.36 22.20 3.89
N GLN A 177 7.29 21.71 4.70
CA GLN A 177 8.32 20.80 4.20
C GLN A 177 7.71 19.47 3.74
N MET A 178 6.80 18.91 4.50
CA MET A 178 6.09 17.68 4.14
C MET A 178 5.21 17.86 2.90
N GLU A 179 4.55 19.00 2.76
CA GLU A 179 3.75 19.34 1.58
C GLU A 179 4.63 19.40 0.32
N ALA A 180 5.75 20.12 0.38
CA ALA A 180 6.71 20.21 -0.72
C ALA A 180 7.33 18.85 -1.07
N GLU A 181 7.62 18.02 -0.08
CA GLU A 181 8.13 16.66 -0.31
C GLU A 181 7.08 15.74 -0.94
N ARG A 182 5.84 15.83 -0.49
CA ARG A 182 4.71 15.09 -1.09
C ARG A 182 4.48 15.52 -2.53
N GLU A 183 4.50 16.82 -2.80
CA GLU A 183 4.35 17.37 -4.15
C GLU A 183 5.48 16.87 -5.07
N LYS A 184 6.73 16.98 -4.63
CA LYS A 184 7.88 16.44 -5.36
C LYS A 184 7.75 14.93 -5.63
N ARG A 185 7.37 14.15 -4.65
CA ARG A 185 7.15 12.70 -4.83
C ARG A 185 6.01 12.41 -5.82
N ALA A 186 4.92 13.17 -5.72
CA ALA A 186 3.79 13.05 -6.64
C ALA A 186 4.19 13.38 -8.08
N GLU A 187 5.02 14.42 -8.28
CA GLU A 187 5.51 14.79 -9.60
C GLU A 187 6.47 13.75 -10.19
N ILE A 188 7.41 13.22 -9.39
CA ILE A 188 8.28 12.12 -9.80
C ILE A 188 7.47 10.90 -10.19
N THR A 189 6.46 10.55 -9.39
CA THR A 189 5.59 9.40 -9.67
C THR A 189 4.78 9.60 -10.95
N ARG A 190 4.24 10.81 -11.19
CA ARG A 190 3.55 11.14 -12.44
C ARG A 190 4.47 11.05 -13.64
N ALA A 191 5.67 11.62 -13.54
CA ALA A 191 6.64 11.59 -14.63
C ALA A 191 7.11 10.15 -14.94
N SER A 192 7.34 9.33 -13.91
CA SER A 192 7.69 7.91 -14.10
C SER A 192 6.55 7.11 -14.72
N ALA A 193 5.31 7.32 -14.27
CA ALA A 193 4.13 6.69 -14.85
C ALA A 193 3.90 7.10 -16.32
N GLN A 194 4.10 8.39 -16.63
CA GLN A 194 3.99 8.90 -18.00
C GLN A 194 5.07 8.28 -18.91
N LYS A 195 6.30 8.19 -18.42
CA LYS A 195 7.40 7.53 -19.13
C LYS A 195 7.07 6.06 -19.41
N GLU A 196 6.59 5.34 -18.42
CA GLU A 196 6.24 3.93 -18.54
C GLU A 196 5.05 3.72 -19.51
N ALA A 197 4.03 4.56 -19.41
CA ALA A 197 2.91 4.55 -20.34
C ALA A 197 3.36 4.79 -21.79
N THR A 198 4.27 5.75 -22.02
CA THR A 198 4.82 6.02 -23.36
C THR A 198 5.64 4.84 -23.89
N ILE A 199 6.47 4.22 -23.06
CA ILE A 199 7.25 3.03 -23.44
C ILE A 199 6.30 1.89 -23.80
N ASN A 200 5.32 1.59 -22.96
CA ASN A 200 4.36 0.51 -23.18
C ASN A 200 3.53 0.74 -24.46
N SER A 201 3.10 1.99 -24.71
CA SER A 201 2.40 2.36 -25.95
C SER A 201 3.29 2.11 -27.18
N SER A 202 4.53 2.60 -27.15
CA SER A 202 5.48 2.43 -28.28
C SER A 202 5.85 0.96 -28.51
N GLU A 203 5.98 0.17 -27.44
CA GLU A 203 6.18 -1.28 -27.57
C GLU A 203 4.96 -1.98 -28.15
N GLY A 204 3.76 -1.56 -27.74
CA GLY A 204 2.49 -2.04 -28.30
C GLY A 204 2.40 -1.76 -29.80
N GLU A 205 2.66 -0.52 -30.21
CA GLU A 205 2.66 -0.11 -31.62
C GLU A 205 3.70 -0.89 -32.45
N ARG A 206 4.88 -1.07 -31.89
CA ARG A 206 5.92 -1.88 -32.52
C ARG A 206 5.48 -3.34 -32.71
N GLN A 207 4.90 -3.93 -31.68
CA GLN A 207 4.42 -5.30 -31.74
C GLN A 207 3.25 -5.47 -32.71
N GLU A 208 2.35 -4.48 -32.76
CA GLU A 208 1.28 -4.45 -33.75
C GLU A 208 1.84 -4.44 -35.18
N ALA A 209 2.80 -3.56 -35.48
CA ALA A 209 3.42 -3.48 -36.79
C ALA A 209 4.12 -4.81 -37.19
N ILE A 210 4.78 -5.47 -36.26
CA ILE A 210 5.38 -6.79 -36.48
C ILE A 210 4.31 -7.84 -36.78
N ASN A 211 3.26 -7.90 -35.97
CA ASN A 211 2.19 -8.88 -36.14
C ASN A 211 1.44 -8.68 -37.45
N LEU A 212 1.17 -7.43 -37.86
CA LEU A 212 0.57 -7.10 -39.14
C LEU A 212 1.47 -7.56 -40.33
N SER A 213 2.77 -7.26 -40.22
CA SER A 213 3.74 -7.69 -41.25
C SER A 213 3.84 -9.20 -41.37
N GLU A 214 3.86 -9.93 -40.25
CA GLU A 214 3.85 -11.39 -40.25
C GLU A 214 2.54 -11.95 -40.78
N GLY A 215 1.40 -11.35 -40.42
CA GLY A 215 0.09 -11.70 -40.97
C GLY A 215 0.03 -11.53 -42.49
N ASP A 216 0.53 -10.41 -43.01
CA ASP A 216 0.60 -10.16 -44.46
C ASP A 216 1.54 -11.12 -45.18
N LYS A 217 2.70 -11.40 -44.60
CA LYS A 217 3.61 -12.42 -45.13
C LYS A 217 2.92 -13.79 -45.20
N GLN A 218 2.27 -14.21 -44.12
CA GLN A 218 1.57 -15.49 -44.09
C GLN A 218 0.40 -15.54 -45.06
N ARG A 219 -0.34 -14.45 -45.21
CA ARG A 219 -1.40 -14.31 -46.20
C ARG A 219 -0.86 -14.47 -47.62
N ARG A 220 0.24 -13.79 -47.96
CA ARG A 220 0.87 -13.92 -49.30
C ARG A 220 1.36 -15.34 -49.58
N ILE A 221 1.96 -16.00 -48.56
CA ILE A 221 2.40 -17.40 -48.68
C ILE A 221 1.20 -18.32 -48.90
N ASN A 222 0.12 -18.14 -48.14
CA ASN A 222 -1.08 -18.97 -48.26
C ASN A 222 -1.77 -18.78 -49.61
N VAL A 223 -1.85 -17.54 -50.10
CA VAL A 223 -2.40 -17.21 -51.44
C VAL A 223 -1.54 -17.87 -52.53
N ALA A 224 -0.21 -17.74 -52.46
CA ALA A 224 0.68 -18.36 -53.44
C ALA A 224 0.61 -19.89 -53.41
N LYS A 225 0.54 -20.51 -52.24
CA LYS A 225 0.33 -21.95 -52.11
C LYS A 225 -1.03 -22.38 -52.69
N GLY A 226 -2.09 -21.66 -52.33
CA GLY A 226 -3.43 -21.94 -52.90
C GLY A 226 -3.50 -21.81 -54.43
N GLN A 227 -2.81 -20.81 -55.02
CA GLN A 227 -2.68 -20.67 -56.47
C GLN A 227 -1.89 -21.83 -57.09
N ALA A 228 -0.77 -22.21 -56.46
CA ALA A 228 0.02 -23.34 -56.96
C ALA A 228 -0.77 -24.65 -56.89
N GLU A 229 -1.50 -24.89 -55.83
CA GLU A 229 -2.35 -26.07 -55.66
C GLU A 229 -3.53 -26.06 -56.67
N ALA A 230 -4.15 -24.90 -56.85
CA ALA A 230 -5.20 -24.74 -57.85
C ALA A 230 -4.67 -25.05 -59.28
N ILE A 231 -3.49 -24.53 -59.65
CA ILE A 231 -2.84 -24.83 -60.93
C ILE A 231 -2.54 -26.34 -61.05
N SER A 232 -2.05 -26.98 -60.00
CA SER A 232 -1.78 -28.41 -60.00
C SER A 232 -3.07 -29.21 -60.21
N ILE A 233 -4.14 -28.88 -59.48
CA ILE A 233 -5.43 -29.55 -59.62
C ILE A 233 -6.02 -29.37 -61.02
N ILE A 234 -5.92 -28.16 -61.59
CA ILE A 234 -6.37 -27.89 -62.99
C ILE A 234 -5.53 -28.68 -63.95
N ALA A 235 -4.19 -28.71 -63.79
CA ALA A 235 -3.31 -29.48 -64.67
C ALA A 235 -3.61 -30.98 -64.63
N ASP A 236 -3.79 -31.52 -63.41
CA ASP A 236 -4.15 -32.93 -63.22
C ASP A 236 -5.52 -33.27 -63.86
N ALA A 237 -6.51 -32.39 -63.62
CA ALA A 237 -7.83 -32.55 -64.22
C ALA A 237 -7.81 -32.43 -65.74
N THR A 238 -6.99 -31.51 -66.28
CA THR A 238 -6.79 -31.35 -67.75
C THR A 238 -6.10 -32.56 -68.36
N ALA A 239 -5.05 -33.08 -67.72
CA ALA A 239 -4.36 -34.27 -68.13
C ALA A 239 -5.29 -35.49 -68.10
N GLU A 240 -6.09 -35.67 -67.08
CA GLU A 240 -7.08 -36.76 -67.00
C GLU A 240 -8.14 -36.60 -68.11
N GLY A 241 -8.68 -35.36 -68.26
CA GLY A 241 -9.63 -35.04 -69.31
C GLY A 241 -9.08 -35.38 -70.71
N THR A 242 -7.83 -34.96 -70.95
CA THR A 242 -7.12 -35.27 -72.27
C THR A 242 -6.93 -36.78 -72.44
N ARG A 243 -6.63 -37.52 -71.35
CA ARG A 243 -6.46 -38.98 -71.41
C ARG A 243 -7.82 -39.67 -71.67
N LEU A 244 -8.89 -39.22 -71.11
CA LEU A 244 -10.23 -39.71 -71.37
C LEU A 244 -10.68 -39.45 -72.80
N ILE A 245 -10.39 -38.29 -73.35
CA ILE A 245 -10.64 -37.93 -74.79
C ILE A 245 -9.83 -38.80 -75.69
N ALA A 246 -8.54 -38.96 -75.39
CA ALA A 246 -7.69 -39.87 -76.17
C ALA A 246 -8.13 -41.33 -76.20
N ALA A 247 -8.64 -41.81 -75.01
CA ALA A 247 -9.21 -43.18 -74.94
C ALA A 247 -10.52 -43.26 -75.70
N ALA A 248 -11.40 -42.22 -75.63
CA ALA A 248 -12.60 -42.16 -76.39
C ALA A 248 -12.39 -42.17 -77.93
N LEU A 249 -11.35 -41.44 -78.36
CA LEU A 249 -10.98 -41.41 -79.81
C LEU A 249 -10.51 -42.78 -80.36
N GLN A 250 -9.96 -43.64 -79.54
CA GLN A 250 -9.56 -45.00 -79.90
C GLN A 250 -10.73 -46.02 -79.96
N SER A 251 -11.89 -45.66 -79.50
CA SER A 251 -13.12 -46.46 -79.62
C SER A 251 -13.77 -46.32 -80.96
N GLU A 252 -14.50 -47.40 -81.42
CA GLU A 252 -15.17 -47.40 -82.71
C GLU A 252 -16.23 -46.29 -82.79
N GLY A 253 -16.10 -45.35 -83.73
CA GLY A 253 -16.98 -44.18 -83.87
C GLY A 253 -16.59 -42.94 -83.05
N GLY A 254 -15.49 -43.00 -82.27
CA GLY A 254 -15.06 -41.92 -81.35
C GLY A 254 -14.59 -40.64 -82.08
N SER A 255 -14.00 -40.79 -83.30
CA SER A 255 -13.55 -39.66 -84.14
C SER A 255 -14.73 -38.84 -84.70
N GLU A 256 -15.85 -39.52 -85.06
CA GLU A 256 -17.07 -38.87 -85.57
C GLU A 256 -17.78 -38.09 -84.48
N ALA A 257 -17.89 -38.66 -83.23
CA ALA A 257 -18.48 -37.98 -82.09
C ALA A 257 -17.71 -36.74 -81.68
N LEU A 258 -16.37 -36.77 -81.72
CA LEU A 258 -15.53 -35.61 -81.37
C LEU A 258 -15.67 -34.46 -82.42
N LYS A 259 -15.75 -34.80 -83.73
CA LYS A 259 -16.05 -33.78 -84.72
C LYS A 259 -17.37 -33.11 -84.51
N MET A 260 -18.41 -33.84 -84.07
CA MET A 260 -19.71 -33.29 -83.79
C MET A 260 -19.68 -32.35 -82.56
N GLN A 261 -18.96 -32.76 -81.52
CA GLN A 261 -18.79 -31.97 -80.30
C GLN A 261 -17.98 -30.68 -80.59
N LEU A 262 -16.93 -30.71 -81.36
CA LEU A 262 -16.19 -29.53 -81.79
C LEU A 262 -17.03 -28.54 -82.63
N VAL A 263 -17.91 -29.08 -83.46
CA VAL A 263 -18.86 -28.24 -84.22
C VAL A 263 -19.85 -27.58 -83.32
N GLU A 264 -20.34 -28.32 -82.31
CA GLU A 264 -21.30 -27.82 -81.32
C GLU A 264 -20.68 -26.70 -80.45
N GLU A 265 -19.47 -26.92 -79.92
CA GLU A 265 -18.66 -25.95 -79.17
C GLU A 265 -18.30 -24.71 -79.97
N TYR A 266 -18.01 -24.91 -81.28
CA TYR A 266 -17.75 -23.79 -82.21
C TYR A 266 -19.02 -22.94 -82.46
N ILE A 267 -20.21 -23.57 -82.55
CA ILE A 267 -21.47 -22.90 -82.71
C ILE A 267 -21.85 -22.13 -81.45
N ASP A 268 -21.64 -22.76 -80.25
CA ASP A 268 -21.90 -22.10 -78.99
C ASP A 268 -20.95 -20.89 -78.76
N THR A 269 -19.67 -21.04 -79.10
CA THR A 269 -18.70 -19.94 -79.00
C THR A 269 -19.03 -18.78 -79.92
N ILE A 270 -19.50 -19.05 -81.14
CA ILE A 270 -19.99 -18.03 -82.07
C ILE A 270 -21.25 -17.40 -81.55
N SER A 271 -22.17 -18.20 -80.98
CA SER A 271 -23.42 -17.70 -80.39
C SER A 271 -23.11 -16.75 -79.21
N ASP A 272 -22.21 -17.09 -78.32
CA ASP A 272 -21.78 -16.24 -77.20
C ASP A 272 -21.09 -14.95 -77.69
N ILE A 273 -20.26 -15.04 -78.72
CA ILE A 273 -19.66 -13.87 -79.37
C ILE A 273 -20.74 -12.96 -79.99
N MET A 274 -21.74 -13.57 -80.62
CA MET A 274 -22.84 -12.80 -81.24
C MET A 274 -23.75 -12.18 -80.20
N ILE A 275 -23.97 -12.82 -79.06
CA ILE A 275 -24.77 -12.28 -77.95
C ILE A 275 -24.00 -11.17 -77.22
N SER A 276 -22.66 -11.35 -77.04
CA SER A 276 -21.81 -10.37 -76.36
C SER A 276 -21.35 -9.21 -77.28
N ALA A 277 -21.37 -9.43 -78.57
CA ALA A 277 -21.07 -8.37 -79.53
C ALA A 277 -22.31 -7.51 -79.79
N ASP A 278 -22.29 -6.25 -79.37
CA ASP A 278 -23.27 -5.26 -79.70
C ASP A 278 -23.14 -4.91 -81.21
N VAL A 279 -23.68 -5.79 -82.06
CA VAL A 279 -23.60 -5.65 -83.52
C VAL A 279 -24.64 -4.64 -83.96
N SER A 280 -24.23 -3.39 -84.00
CA SER A 280 -25.05 -2.33 -84.66
C SER A 280 -24.80 -2.42 -86.18
N VAL A 281 -25.81 -2.88 -86.93
CA VAL A 281 -25.83 -2.82 -88.39
C VAL A 281 -26.04 -1.36 -88.77
N VAL A 282 -24.97 -0.64 -89.09
CA VAL A 282 -25.03 0.72 -89.59
C VAL A 282 -24.97 0.68 -91.12
N PRO A 283 -25.94 1.22 -91.86
CA PRO A 283 -25.81 1.33 -93.30
C PRO A 283 -24.50 2.03 -93.67
N LEU A 284 -23.84 1.58 -94.68
CA LEU A 284 -22.50 2.04 -95.07
C LEU A 284 -22.35 3.56 -95.25
N GLU A 285 -23.42 4.24 -95.56
CA GLU A 285 -23.45 5.72 -95.70
C GLU A 285 -23.46 6.45 -94.35
N LEU A 286 -24.05 5.86 -93.28
CA LEU A 286 -24.07 6.44 -91.95
C LEU A 286 -22.82 6.15 -91.16
N ALA A 287 -22.10 5.03 -91.48
CA ALA A 287 -20.83 4.69 -90.86
C ALA A 287 -19.73 5.73 -91.13
N LYS A 288 -19.75 6.37 -92.29
CA LYS A 288 -18.83 7.47 -92.65
C LYS A 288 -19.08 8.74 -91.83
N ILE A 289 -20.37 9.06 -91.54
CA ILE A 289 -20.72 10.20 -90.74
C ILE A 289 -20.39 10.01 -89.30
N ARG A 290 -20.62 8.83 -88.75
CA ARG A 290 -20.28 8.51 -87.34
C ARG A 290 -18.73 8.52 -87.07
N GLY A 291 -17.91 8.02 -87.97
CA GLY A 291 -16.48 8.14 -87.93
C GLY A 291 -15.94 9.57 -87.94
N PHE A 292 -16.64 10.46 -88.64
CA PHE A 292 -16.30 11.87 -88.68
C PHE A 292 -16.63 12.59 -87.37
N PHE A 293 -17.77 12.29 -86.73
CA PHE A 293 -18.08 12.82 -85.36
C PHE A 293 -17.27 12.26 -84.28
N GLU A 294 -16.89 11.00 -84.29
CA GLU A 294 -15.97 10.42 -83.34
C GLU A 294 -14.53 10.98 -83.44
N GLY A 295 -14.07 11.26 -84.65
CA GLY A 295 -12.79 11.95 -84.88
C GLY A 295 -12.81 13.43 -84.41
N LEU A 296 -13.91 14.09 -84.42
CA LEU A 296 -14.06 15.47 -83.92
C LEU A 296 -14.10 15.56 -82.39
N SER A 297 -14.70 14.57 -81.72
CA SER A 297 -14.72 14.52 -80.24
C SER A 297 -13.33 14.24 -79.66
N THR A 298 -12.51 13.41 -80.25
CA THR A 298 -11.12 13.14 -79.83
C THR A 298 -10.17 14.33 -80.03
N VAL A 299 -10.48 15.24 -80.94
CA VAL A 299 -9.70 16.48 -81.14
C VAL A 299 -10.12 17.56 -80.13
N ALA A 300 -11.40 17.58 -79.70
CA ALA A 300 -11.90 18.55 -78.70
C ALA A 300 -11.35 18.24 -77.26
N ASP A 301 -11.15 16.96 -76.91
CA ASP A 301 -10.64 16.56 -75.61
C ASP A 301 -9.09 16.62 -75.52
N GLY A 302 -8.40 16.93 -76.63
CA GLY A 302 -6.93 16.95 -76.71
C GLY A 302 -6.22 18.28 -76.40
N VAL A 303 -6.96 19.35 -75.94
CA VAL A 303 -6.32 20.63 -75.62
C VAL A 303 -6.01 20.68 -74.10
N PRO A 304 -4.73 20.58 -73.68
CA PRO A 304 -4.41 20.74 -72.29
C PRO A 304 -4.57 22.19 -71.86
N ALA A 305 -5.41 22.44 -70.84
CA ALA A 305 -5.49 23.71 -70.14
C ALA A 305 -4.16 24.02 -69.48
N GLN A 306 -3.51 25.10 -69.89
CA GLN A 306 -2.36 25.67 -69.18
C GLN A 306 -2.82 26.12 -67.81
N GLN A 307 -2.28 25.49 -66.79
CA GLN A 307 -2.31 26.03 -65.44
C GLN A 307 -1.34 27.18 -65.33
N GLU A 308 -1.84 28.38 -65.20
CA GLU A 308 -1.11 29.53 -64.67
C GLU A 308 -0.83 29.31 -63.20
N GLY A 309 0.45 29.29 -62.88
CA GLY A 309 0.91 29.33 -61.51
C GLY A 309 0.78 30.74 -60.93
N HIS A 310 0.35 30.83 -59.69
CA HIS A 310 0.74 31.95 -58.81
C HIS A 310 0.85 31.50 -57.36
N SER A 311 2.04 31.76 -56.85
CA SER A 311 2.48 31.98 -55.46
C SER A 311 2.29 30.87 -54.44
#